data_fbc32bb6b25672f72d34b21bd52f06c3
#
_entry.id   fbc32bb6b25672f72d34b21bd52f06c3
#
_cell.length_a   1.000
_cell.length_b   1.000
_cell.length_c   1.000
_cell.angle_alpha   90.00
_cell.angle_beta   90.00
_cell.angle_gamma   90.00
#
_symmetry.space_group_name_H-M   'P 1'
#
loop_
_entity.id
_entity.type
_entity.pdbx_description
1 polymer ?
#
loop_
_entity_poly.entity_id
_entity_poly.type
_entity_poly.pdbx_seq_one_letter_code
_entity_poly.pdbx_strand_id
1 'polypeptide(L)'
;LIYLKSTGLGNSDFDKSFYSQDYEKMTSPPSPPAEYNLPKTFSSEAILKQAKTDLKHPDPQVRILSIKYYLEKSYPSIPMSLLQEILSDQDPDVRAQALRSLIKFRSPIVSPLLKKYLKDSDPRVRIAALRGMFQYQEKIDLNILLQFLSDESTWVRRKVATLLGWTQIEGALPILMELSRDQDTMVRKAALFSLAALYPDESENYMMEAMTDSDPGLRKWAKMTLEKIVARPLKRRMAFLRSQV
;
A
#
# COMPACT_ATOMS: atom_id res chain seq x y z
N LEU A 1 -1.90 -3.00 -12.99
CA LEU A 1 -1.69 -2.11 -14.14
C LEU A 1 -2.34 -2.63 -15.43
N ILE A 2 -2.34 -3.94 -15.68
CA ILE A 2 -2.90 -4.54 -16.93
C ILE A 2 -4.45 -4.49 -16.91
N TYR A 3 -5.07 -4.64 -15.76
CA TYR A 3 -6.53 -4.71 -15.65
C TYR A 3 -7.22 -3.32 -15.72
N LEU A 4 -6.57 -2.27 -15.20
CA LEU A 4 -7.09 -0.90 -15.32
C LEU A 4 -7.22 -0.44 -16.78
N LYS A 5 -6.40 -1.00 -17.70
CA LYS A 5 -6.53 -0.76 -19.14
C LYS A 5 -7.80 -1.37 -19.75
N SER A 6 -8.33 -2.44 -19.15
CA SER A 6 -9.53 -3.12 -19.67
C SER A 6 -10.84 -2.47 -19.24
N THR A 7 -10.83 -1.66 -18.18
CA THR A 7 -12.04 -1.01 -17.65
C THR A 7 -12.40 0.30 -18.36
N GLY A 8 -11.55 0.81 -19.26
CA GLY A 8 -11.74 2.10 -19.94
C GLY A 8 -11.53 3.33 -19.03
N LEU A 9 -11.25 3.11 -17.74
CA LEU A 9 -10.76 4.12 -16.83
C LEU A 9 -9.24 4.16 -17.01
N GLY A 10 -8.76 4.98 -17.96
CA GLY A 10 -7.35 5.02 -18.35
C GLY A 10 -6.44 5.54 -17.22
N ASN A 11 -5.12 5.24 -17.33
CA ASN A 11 -4.09 5.77 -16.43
C ASN A 11 -4.04 7.32 -16.36
N SER A 12 -4.65 8.03 -17.32
CA SER A 12 -4.77 9.48 -17.32
C SER A 12 -5.83 10.00 -16.36
N ASP A 13 -6.83 9.16 -16.02
CA ASP A 13 -7.86 9.49 -15.03
C ASP A 13 -7.37 9.21 -13.59
N PHE A 14 -6.28 8.46 -13.46
CA PHE A 14 -5.43 8.41 -12.28
C PHE A 14 -4.54 9.65 -12.30
N ASP A 15 -5.13 10.77 -11.97
CA ASP A 15 -4.34 11.97 -11.74
C ASP A 15 -3.25 11.66 -10.72
N LYS A 16 -1.99 11.91 -11.10
CA LYS A 16 -0.84 11.77 -10.20
C LYS A 16 -1.02 12.60 -8.92
N SER A 17 -1.93 13.58 -8.93
CA SER A 17 -2.39 14.33 -7.77
C SER A 17 -3.11 13.47 -6.72
N PHE A 18 -3.68 12.31 -7.09
CA PHE A 18 -4.23 11.33 -6.14
C PHE A 18 -3.16 10.71 -5.25
N TYR A 19 -1.95 10.60 -5.77
CA TYR A 19 -0.77 10.27 -4.99
C TYR A 19 -0.10 11.58 -4.63
N SER A 20 -0.65 12.30 -3.63
CA SER A 20 -0.04 13.53 -3.16
C SER A 20 1.44 13.28 -2.87
N GLN A 21 2.29 14.26 -3.22
CA GLN A 21 3.73 14.24 -2.89
C GLN A 21 3.97 13.92 -1.41
N ASP A 22 3.00 14.24 -0.55
CA ASP A 22 3.03 13.95 0.88
C ASP A 22 2.92 12.46 1.18
N TYR A 23 2.14 11.68 0.40
CA TYR A 23 2.10 10.23 0.57
C TYR A 23 3.39 9.56 0.12
N GLU A 24 3.99 10.02 -0.98
CA GLU A 24 5.31 9.55 -1.40
C GLU A 24 6.38 9.96 -0.38
N LYS A 25 6.34 11.17 0.18
CA LYS A 25 7.23 11.60 1.26
C LYS A 25 7.08 10.75 2.53
N MET A 26 5.83 10.39 2.92
CA MET A 26 5.61 9.50 4.07
C MET A 26 6.08 8.06 3.83
N THR A 27 6.10 7.61 2.58
CA THR A 27 6.41 6.21 2.25
C THR A 27 7.75 6.04 1.54
N SER A 28 8.34 7.13 1.08
CA SER A 28 9.67 7.13 0.45
C SER A 28 10.72 7.38 1.52
N PRO A 29 11.78 6.57 1.54
CA PRO A 29 12.88 6.84 2.44
C PRO A 29 13.57 8.15 2.00
N PRO A 30 14.04 8.94 2.95
CA PRO A 30 14.78 10.15 2.66
C PRO A 30 16.06 9.87 1.84
N SER A 31 16.54 10.89 1.16
CA SER A 31 17.80 10.83 0.39
C SER A 31 18.99 10.61 1.32
N PRO A 32 20.00 9.85 0.89
CA PRO A 32 21.19 9.61 1.71
C PRO A 32 21.92 10.93 2.02
N PRO A 33 22.55 11.05 3.21
CA PRO A 33 23.48 12.12 3.50
C PRO A 33 24.58 12.19 2.44
N ALA A 34 25.00 13.38 2.04
CA ALA A 34 25.99 13.59 0.98
C ALA A 34 27.35 12.90 1.23
N GLU A 35 27.65 12.56 2.47
CA GLU A 35 28.90 11.95 2.91
C GLU A 35 28.88 10.41 3.01
N TYR A 36 27.72 9.76 2.73
CA TYR A 36 27.62 8.31 2.87
C TYR A 36 28.24 7.59 1.66
N ASN A 37 29.53 7.32 1.75
CA ASN A 37 30.28 6.56 0.73
C ASN A 37 30.06 5.05 0.93
N LEU A 38 29.19 4.47 0.11
CA LEU A 38 29.03 3.02 0.04
C LEU A 38 30.27 2.37 -0.60
N PRO A 39 30.88 1.39 0.04
CA PRO A 39 32.02 0.69 -0.54
C PRO A 39 31.63 -0.07 -1.81
N LYS A 40 32.43 0.08 -2.86
CA LYS A 40 32.13 -0.48 -4.18
C LYS A 40 32.37 -2.00 -4.30
N THR A 41 33.23 -2.58 -3.45
CA THR A 41 33.58 -4.02 -3.47
C THR A 41 34.00 -4.52 -2.09
N PHE A 42 33.19 -5.46 -1.51
CA PHE A 42 33.56 -6.16 -0.28
C PHE A 42 33.18 -7.63 -0.34
N SER A 43 33.91 -8.46 0.42
CA SER A 43 33.48 -9.81 0.73
C SER A 43 32.19 -9.79 1.55
N SER A 44 31.38 -10.84 1.48
CA SER A 44 30.12 -10.94 2.23
C SER A 44 30.30 -10.75 3.73
N GLU A 45 31.45 -11.15 4.27
CA GLU A 45 31.78 -11.00 5.70
C GLU A 45 32.07 -9.54 6.06
N ALA A 46 32.82 -8.81 5.23
CA ALA A 46 33.09 -7.40 5.42
C ALA A 46 31.81 -6.55 5.33
N ILE A 47 30.92 -6.91 4.39
CA ILE A 47 29.60 -6.29 4.26
C ILE A 47 28.78 -6.49 5.56
N LEU A 48 28.73 -7.70 6.09
CA LEU A 48 27.97 -8.01 7.30
C LEU A 48 28.56 -7.31 8.54
N LYS A 49 29.89 -7.21 8.63
CA LYS A 49 30.56 -6.48 9.70
C LYS A 49 30.23 -4.99 9.66
N GLN A 50 30.30 -4.36 8.49
CA GLN A 50 29.96 -2.96 8.30
C GLN A 50 28.47 -2.71 8.61
N ALA A 51 27.57 -3.59 8.13
CA ALA A 51 26.17 -3.52 8.42
C ALA A 51 25.87 -3.47 9.94
N LYS A 52 26.50 -4.34 10.72
CA LYS A 52 26.34 -4.37 12.18
C LYS A 52 26.79 -3.07 12.86
N THR A 53 27.79 -2.39 12.28
CA THR A 53 28.25 -1.09 12.80
C THR A 53 27.25 0.02 12.43
N ASP A 54 26.87 0.11 11.17
CA ASP A 54 25.99 1.16 10.67
C ASP A 54 24.57 1.05 11.23
N LEU A 55 24.09 -0.16 11.55
CA LEU A 55 22.79 -0.39 12.18
C LEU A 55 22.71 0.11 13.63
N LYS A 56 23.86 0.41 14.26
CA LYS A 56 23.94 1.04 15.58
C LYS A 56 24.16 2.54 15.53
N HIS A 57 24.22 3.12 14.33
CA HIS A 57 24.49 4.54 14.16
C HIS A 57 23.35 5.38 14.80
N PRO A 58 23.65 6.50 15.48
CA PRO A 58 22.64 7.36 16.09
C PRO A 58 21.65 7.94 15.08
N ASP A 59 22.13 8.28 13.88
CA ASP A 59 21.28 8.78 12.79
C ASP A 59 20.47 7.65 12.15
N PRO A 60 19.10 7.71 12.20
CA PRO A 60 18.24 6.72 11.59
C PRO A 60 18.41 6.63 10.07
N GLN A 61 18.88 7.70 9.40
CA GLN A 61 19.13 7.68 7.97
C GLN A 61 20.28 6.73 7.60
N VAL A 62 21.33 6.71 8.39
CA VAL A 62 22.44 5.76 8.22
C VAL A 62 21.96 4.34 8.43
N ARG A 63 21.12 4.09 9.45
CA ARG A 63 20.52 2.76 9.68
C ARG A 63 19.61 2.32 8.52
N ILE A 64 18.80 3.23 7.96
CA ILE A 64 17.95 2.96 6.78
C ILE A 64 18.78 2.59 5.55
N LEU A 65 19.87 3.33 5.29
CA LEU A 65 20.77 3.05 4.17
C LEU A 65 21.49 1.72 4.33
N SER A 66 21.91 1.42 5.56
CA SER A 66 22.49 0.13 5.90
C SER A 66 21.52 -1.01 5.58
N ILE A 67 20.25 -0.90 5.98
CA ILE A 67 19.21 -1.89 5.67
C ILE A 67 19.07 -2.09 4.17
N LYS A 68 18.91 -1.01 3.40
CA LYS A 68 18.77 -1.09 1.94
C LYS A 68 19.97 -1.72 1.26
N TYR A 69 21.17 -1.33 1.68
CA TYR A 69 22.37 -1.77 1.02
C TYR A 69 22.79 -3.17 1.42
N TYR A 70 22.79 -3.46 2.73
CA TYR A 70 23.33 -4.72 3.24
C TYR A 70 22.31 -5.83 3.30
N LEU A 71 21.08 -5.57 3.75
CA LEU A 71 20.01 -6.57 3.75
C LEU A 71 19.73 -7.07 2.34
N GLU A 72 19.62 -6.16 1.37
CA GLU A 72 19.29 -6.55 0.00
C GLU A 72 20.41 -7.35 -0.68
N LYS A 73 21.67 -7.15 -0.29
CA LYS A 73 22.83 -7.89 -0.86
C LYS A 73 23.18 -9.17 -0.12
N SER A 74 22.88 -9.25 1.17
CA SER A 74 23.31 -10.37 2.02
C SER A 74 22.25 -11.44 2.22
N TYR A 75 21.03 -11.27 1.70
CA TYR A 75 20.02 -12.30 1.77
C TYR A 75 20.42 -13.53 0.93
N PRO A 76 20.23 -14.79 1.37
CA PRO A 76 19.49 -15.22 2.58
C PRO A 76 20.35 -15.35 3.86
N SER A 77 21.60 -14.94 3.84
CA SER A 77 22.60 -15.20 4.91
C SER A 77 22.48 -14.24 6.11
N ILE A 78 21.37 -13.51 6.22
CA ILE A 78 21.18 -12.56 7.32
C ILE A 78 20.79 -13.31 8.60
N PRO A 79 21.54 -13.12 9.71
CA PRO A 79 21.17 -13.73 10.98
C PRO A 79 19.79 -13.26 11.47
N MET A 80 18.97 -14.18 11.96
CA MET A 80 17.64 -13.87 12.48
C MET A 80 17.68 -12.84 13.63
N SER A 81 18.71 -12.91 14.49
CA SER A 81 18.91 -11.93 15.57
C SER A 81 19.07 -10.50 15.05
N LEU A 82 19.78 -10.33 13.93
CA LEU A 82 19.95 -9.02 13.31
C LEU A 82 18.64 -8.49 12.71
N LEU A 83 17.85 -9.36 12.10
CA LEU A 83 16.50 -9.00 11.61
C LEU A 83 15.59 -8.55 12.74
N GLN A 84 15.61 -9.26 13.87
CA GLN A 84 14.82 -8.89 15.04
C GLN A 84 15.26 -7.56 15.65
N GLU A 85 16.57 -7.29 15.69
CA GLU A 85 17.14 -6.02 16.17
C GLU A 85 16.62 -4.86 15.29
N ILE A 86 16.75 -4.97 13.98
CA ILE A 86 16.32 -3.93 13.03
C ILE A 86 14.80 -3.70 13.09
N LEU A 87 14.02 -4.77 13.17
CA LEU A 87 12.57 -4.70 13.26
C LEU A 87 12.08 -4.14 14.59
N SER A 88 12.94 -4.10 15.61
CA SER A 88 12.65 -3.53 16.93
C SER A 88 13.27 -2.14 17.12
N ASP A 89 13.76 -1.52 16.05
CA ASP A 89 14.36 -0.19 16.11
C ASP A 89 13.38 0.83 16.69
N GLN A 90 13.90 1.78 17.47
CA GLN A 90 13.10 2.85 18.06
C GLN A 90 12.47 3.75 16.99
N ASP A 91 13.16 3.95 15.86
CA ASP A 91 12.69 4.79 14.77
C ASP A 91 11.75 4.01 13.84
N PRO A 92 10.52 4.48 13.63
CA PRO A 92 9.54 3.79 12.80
C PRO A 92 9.90 3.74 11.31
N ASP A 93 10.68 4.69 10.79
CA ASP A 93 11.13 4.64 9.40
C ASP A 93 12.15 3.53 9.18
N VAL A 94 12.99 3.26 10.18
CA VAL A 94 13.90 2.11 10.18
C VAL A 94 13.11 0.81 10.17
N ARG A 95 12.12 0.65 11.07
CA ARG A 95 11.26 -0.55 11.10
C ARG A 95 10.50 -0.75 9.79
N ALA A 96 9.90 0.34 9.27
CA ALA A 96 9.16 0.29 8.00
C ALA A 96 10.08 -0.07 6.81
N GLN A 97 11.32 0.45 6.78
CA GLN A 97 12.30 0.09 5.77
C GLN A 97 12.71 -1.38 5.87
N ALA A 98 12.92 -1.88 7.08
CA ALA A 98 13.23 -3.29 7.30
C ALA A 98 12.14 -4.21 6.72
N LEU A 99 10.86 -3.91 7.01
CA LEU A 99 9.72 -4.64 6.43
C LEU A 99 9.71 -4.57 4.91
N ARG A 100 9.90 -3.37 4.32
CA ARG A 100 9.95 -3.20 2.85
C ARG A 100 11.06 -4.03 2.20
N SER A 101 12.22 -4.11 2.82
CA SER A 101 13.34 -4.91 2.32
C SER A 101 13.05 -6.41 2.44
N LEU A 102 12.50 -6.85 3.58
CA LEU A 102 12.15 -8.26 3.81
C LEU A 102 11.08 -8.79 2.82
N ILE A 103 10.11 -7.95 2.48
CA ILE A 103 9.07 -8.30 1.51
C ILE A 103 9.66 -8.70 0.16
N LYS A 104 10.76 -8.09 -0.27
CA LYS A 104 11.42 -8.42 -1.54
C LYS A 104 11.95 -9.87 -1.58
N PHE A 105 12.29 -10.43 -0.45
CA PHE A 105 12.94 -11.75 -0.37
C PHE A 105 11.99 -12.94 -0.44
N ARG A 106 10.69 -12.73 -0.34
CA ARG A 106 9.66 -13.79 -0.38
C ARG A 106 9.95 -14.98 0.56
N SER A 107 10.54 -14.71 1.72
CA SER A 107 10.85 -15.73 2.72
C SER A 107 9.60 -16.14 3.51
N PRO A 108 9.40 -17.44 3.83
CA PRO A 108 8.26 -17.89 4.64
C PRO A 108 8.16 -17.21 6.01
N ILE A 109 9.28 -16.74 6.55
CA ILE A 109 9.33 -16.03 7.83
C ILE A 109 8.66 -14.66 7.80
N VAL A 110 8.48 -14.10 6.61
CA VAL A 110 7.96 -12.73 6.47
C VAL A 110 6.48 -12.65 6.82
N SER A 111 5.68 -13.66 6.47
CA SER A 111 4.23 -13.66 6.74
C SER A 111 3.87 -13.49 8.23
N PRO A 112 4.43 -14.28 9.17
CA PRO A 112 4.20 -14.05 10.61
C PRO A 112 4.67 -12.68 11.10
N LEU A 113 5.78 -12.18 10.56
CA LEU A 113 6.29 -10.85 10.92
C LEU A 113 5.33 -9.75 10.45
N LEU A 114 4.81 -9.83 9.22
CA LEU A 114 3.84 -8.87 8.72
C LEU A 114 2.62 -8.77 9.63
N LYS A 115 2.05 -9.91 10.04
CA LYS A 115 0.91 -9.95 10.98
C LYS A 115 1.21 -9.25 12.32
N LYS A 116 2.43 -9.41 12.85
CA LYS A 116 2.87 -8.70 14.06
C LYS A 116 2.87 -7.18 13.84
N TYR A 117 3.46 -6.71 12.74
CA TYR A 117 3.64 -5.28 12.48
C TYR A 117 2.41 -4.56 11.91
N LEU A 118 1.33 -5.27 11.63
CA LEU A 118 0.01 -4.66 11.44
C LEU A 118 -0.49 -3.92 12.70
N LYS A 119 0.04 -4.25 13.88
CA LYS A 119 -0.30 -3.65 15.18
C LYS A 119 0.78 -2.67 15.67
N ASP A 120 1.70 -2.26 14.83
CA ASP A 120 2.72 -1.27 15.21
C ASP A 120 2.06 0.07 15.59
N SER A 121 2.62 0.76 16.57
CA SER A 121 2.12 2.07 17.00
C SER A 121 2.18 3.12 15.89
N ASP A 122 3.16 3.00 14.98
CA ASP A 122 3.36 3.97 13.90
C ASP A 122 2.64 3.56 12.61
N PRO A 123 1.82 4.44 12.01
CA PRO A 123 1.07 4.14 10.79
C PRO A 123 1.96 3.80 9.58
N ARG A 124 3.18 4.33 9.50
CA ARG A 124 4.13 4.02 8.40
C ARG A 124 4.52 2.56 8.41
N VAL A 125 4.70 1.98 9.60
CA VAL A 125 5.01 0.57 9.80
C VAL A 125 3.80 -0.30 9.48
N ARG A 126 2.60 0.08 9.96
CA ARG A 126 1.34 -0.61 9.60
C ARG A 126 1.11 -0.63 8.08
N ILE A 127 1.35 0.49 7.40
CA ILE A 127 1.27 0.59 5.93
C ILE A 127 2.28 -0.34 5.24
N ALA A 128 3.52 -0.39 5.73
CA ALA A 128 4.53 -1.29 5.17
C ALA A 128 4.12 -2.76 5.33
N ALA A 129 3.59 -3.13 6.49
CA ALA A 129 3.09 -4.48 6.77
C ALA A 129 1.89 -4.84 5.87
N LEU A 130 0.89 -3.94 5.72
CA LEU A 130 -0.24 -4.11 4.82
C LEU A 130 0.22 -4.36 3.38
N ARG A 131 1.13 -3.51 2.86
CA ARG A 131 1.69 -3.72 1.51
C ARG A 131 2.31 -5.09 1.35
N GLY A 132 3.05 -5.52 2.36
CA GLY A 132 3.69 -6.84 2.37
C GLY A 132 2.68 -7.96 2.26
N MET A 133 1.62 -7.95 3.04
CA MET A 133 0.57 -8.96 2.98
C MET A 133 -0.03 -9.08 1.58
N PHE A 134 -0.36 -7.95 0.96
CA PHE A 134 -0.92 -7.93 -0.39
C PHE A 134 0.07 -8.39 -1.46
N GLN A 135 1.38 -8.18 -1.27
CA GLN A 135 2.42 -8.66 -2.20
C GLN A 135 2.68 -10.16 -2.10
N TYR A 136 2.48 -10.74 -0.92
CA TYR A 136 2.67 -12.17 -0.69
C TYR A 136 1.56 -13.03 -1.28
N GLN A 137 0.44 -12.42 -1.71
CA GLN A 137 -0.72 -13.10 -2.31
C GLN A 137 -1.23 -14.32 -1.50
N GLU A 138 -0.90 -14.40 -0.21
CA GLU A 138 -1.58 -15.31 0.68
C GLU A 138 -3.06 -14.88 0.73
N LYS A 139 -3.96 -15.86 0.93
CA LYS A 139 -5.37 -15.54 1.16
C LYS A 139 -5.45 -14.52 2.29
N ILE A 140 -5.72 -13.27 1.93
CA ILE A 140 -5.86 -12.21 2.92
C ILE A 140 -7.17 -12.47 3.64
N ASP A 141 -7.09 -12.67 4.94
CA ASP A 141 -8.27 -12.73 5.79
C ASP A 141 -8.91 -11.34 5.84
N LEU A 142 -10.08 -11.19 5.22
CA LEU A 142 -10.82 -9.94 5.22
C LEU A 142 -11.11 -9.42 6.63
N ASN A 143 -11.25 -10.31 7.63
CA ASN A 143 -11.43 -9.91 9.02
C ASN A 143 -10.22 -9.10 9.56
N ILE A 144 -9.03 -9.34 9.04
CA ILE A 144 -7.87 -8.51 9.36
C ILE A 144 -8.04 -7.11 8.79
N LEU A 145 -8.58 -6.97 7.59
CA LEU A 145 -8.77 -5.67 6.94
C LEU A 145 -9.88 -4.85 7.60
N LEU A 146 -10.92 -5.50 8.10
CA LEU A 146 -12.00 -4.83 8.84
C LEU A 146 -11.48 -4.04 10.06
N GLN A 147 -10.41 -4.50 10.71
CA GLN A 147 -9.80 -3.81 11.84
C GLN A 147 -9.22 -2.44 11.45
N PHE A 148 -8.89 -2.24 10.18
CA PHE A 148 -8.31 -0.99 9.67
C PHE A 148 -9.34 0.01 9.16
N LEU A 149 -10.63 -0.32 9.15
CA LEU A 149 -11.69 0.63 8.81
C LEU A 149 -11.77 1.77 9.84
N SER A 150 -11.45 1.47 11.09
CA SER A 150 -11.41 2.42 12.19
C SER A 150 -9.97 2.78 12.64
N ASP A 151 -8.95 2.54 11.81
CA ASP A 151 -7.58 2.96 12.14
C ASP A 151 -7.53 4.47 12.33
N GLU A 152 -6.84 4.92 13.38
CA GLU A 152 -6.71 6.35 13.71
C GLU A 152 -6.10 7.15 12.55
N SER A 153 -5.20 6.52 11.78
CA SER A 153 -4.52 7.15 10.66
C SER A 153 -5.32 7.07 9.36
N THR A 154 -5.70 8.21 8.82
CA THR A 154 -6.32 8.34 7.49
C THR A 154 -5.46 7.69 6.40
N TRP A 155 -4.16 7.71 6.54
CA TRP A 155 -3.21 7.09 5.61
C TRP A 155 -3.34 5.57 5.57
N VAL A 156 -3.58 4.94 6.73
CA VAL A 156 -3.80 3.49 6.82
C VAL A 156 -5.13 3.13 6.18
N ARG A 157 -6.23 3.82 6.54
CA ARG A 157 -7.56 3.60 5.96
C ARG A 157 -7.55 3.77 4.44
N ARG A 158 -6.93 4.87 3.94
CA ARG A 158 -6.73 5.11 2.51
C ARG A 158 -5.92 3.99 1.84
N LYS A 159 -4.90 3.47 2.55
CA LYS A 159 -4.07 2.38 2.01
C LYS A 159 -4.86 1.10 1.83
N VAL A 160 -5.74 0.76 2.76
CA VAL A 160 -6.64 -0.40 2.63
C VAL A 160 -7.50 -0.26 1.38
N ALA A 161 -8.19 0.87 1.19
CA ALA A 161 -9.00 1.14 0.01
C ALA A 161 -8.21 0.96 -1.29
N THR A 162 -7.01 1.52 -1.36
CA THR A 162 -6.15 1.46 -2.55
C THR A 162 -5.67 0.03 -2.84
N LEU A 163 -5.28 -0.72 -1.81
CA LEU A 163 -4.79 -2.09 -1.97
C LEU A 163 -5.90 -3.03 -2.42
N LEU A 164 -7.10 -2.89 -1.87
CA LEU A 164 -8.27 -3.64 -2.32
C LEU A 164 -8.56 -3.39 -3.80
N GLY A 165 -8.48 -2.14 -4.25
CA GLY A 165 -8.66 -1.78 -5.66
C GLY A 165 -7.63 -2.41 -6.61
N TRP A 166 -6.44 -2.73 -6.12
CA TRP A 166 -5.38 -3.31 -6.97
C TRP A 166 -5.39 -4.83 -7.04
N THR A 167 -5.96 -5.50 -6.06
CA THR A 167 -5.77 -6.95 -5.85
C THR A 167 -6.99 -7.81 -6.16
N GLN A 168 -8.14 -7.21 -6.42
CA GLN A 168 -9.38 -7.93 -6.77
C GLN A 168 -9.72 -9.06 -5.78
N ILE A 169 -9.58 -8.77 -4.49
CA ILE A 169 -9.90 -9.75 -3.46
C ILE A 169 -11.42 -9.94 -3.41
N GLU A 170 -11.86 -11.19 -3.49
CA GLU A 170 -13.25 -11.55 -3.31
C GLU A 170 -13.75 -11.08 -1.93
N GLY A 171 -14.93 -10.47 -1.89
CA GLY A 171 -15.48 -9.90 -0.66
C GLY A 171 -14.98 -8.49 -0.30
N ALA A 172 -14.20 -7.82 -1.17
CA ALA A 172 -13.73 -6.47 -0.93
C ALA A 172 -14.85 -5.40 -0.98
N LEU A 173 -15.98 -5.71 -1.63
CA LEU A 173 -17.07 -4.75 -1.86
C LEU A 173 -17.57 -4.11 -0.55
N PRO A 174 -17.96 -4.83 0.51
CA PRO A 174 -18.45 -4.23 1.74
C PRO A 174 -17.46 -3.28 2.41
N ILE A 175 -16.16 -3.63 2.36
CA ILE A 175 -15.09 -2.80 2.94
C ILE A 175 -14.95 -1.49 2.17
N LEU A 176 -14.98 -1.55 0.84
CA LEU A 176 -14.92 -0.36 -0.01
C LEU A 176 -16.15 0.52 0.13
N MET A 177 -17.34 -0.09 0.31
CA MET A 177 -18.58 0.63 0.58
C MET A 177 -18.50 1.43 1.88
N GLU A 178 -17.95 0.85 2.95
CA GLU A 178 -17.76 1.52 4.22
C GLU A 178 -16.75 2.68 4.07
N LEU A 179 -15.60 2.41 3.48
CA LEU A 179 -14.56 3.43 3.26
C LEU A 179 -14.99 4.55 2.31
N SER A 180 -15.99 4.33 1.45
CA SER A 180 -16.54 5.39 0.58
C SER A 180 -17.29 6.47 1.35
N ARG A 181 -17.64 6.21 2.62
CA ARG A 181 -18.30 7.14 3.55
C ARG A 181 -17.38 7.63 4.66
N ASP A 182 -16.08 7.41 4.54
CA ASP A 182 -15.10 7.87 5.52
C ASP A 182 -15.17 9.39 5.74
N GLN A 183 -14.87 9.82 6.97
CA GLN A 183 -14.79 11.25 7.29
C GLN A 183 -13.74 12.01 6.49
N ASP A 184 -12.64 11.34 6.10
CA ASP A 184 -11.55 11.93 5.32
C ASP A 184 -11.82 11.81 3.81
N THR A 185 -11.74 12.93 3.11
CA THR A 185 -12.01 13.01 1.67
C THR A 185 -11.08 12.12 0.84
N MET A 186 -9.81 11.98 1.24
CA MET A 186 -8.85 11.18 0.47
C MET A 186 -9.10 9.69 0.63
N VAL A 187 -9.65 9.26 1.77
CA VAL A 187 -10.12 7.89 1.99
C VAL A 187 -11.35 7.62 1.12
N ARG A 188 -12.35 8.50 1.16
CA ARG A 188 -13.55 8.38 0.30
C ARG A 188 -13.18 8.30 -1.18
N LYS A 189 -12.29 9.20 -1.65
CA LYS A 189 -11.78 9.18 -3.03
C LYS A 189 -11.15 7.83 -3.40
N ALA A 190 -10.27 7.31 -2.56
CA ALA A 190 -9.60 6.04 -2.82
C ALA A 190 -10.57 4.87 -2.87
N ALA A 191 -11.56 4.83 -1.98
CA ALA A 191 -12.58 3.80 -1.94
C ALA A 191 -13.51 3.85 -3.16
N LEU A 192 -14.04 5.03 -3.48
CA LEU A 192 -14.91 5.25 -4.64
C LEU A 192 -14.21 4.91 -5.95
N PHE A 193 -12.92 5.25 -6.05
CA PHE A 193 -12.12 4.88 -7.21
C PHE A 193 -12.00 3.35 -7.33
N SER A 194 -11.70 2.67 -6.25
CA SER A 194 -11.60 1.21 -6.22
C SER A 194 -12.94 0.53 -6.51
N LEU A 195 -14.07 1.09 -6.02
CA LEU A 195 -15.42 0.66 -6.35
C LEU A 195 -15.69 0.79 -7.84
N ALA A 196 -15.45 1.96 -8.44
CA ALA A 196 -15.68 2.19 -9.87
C ALA A 196 -14.84 1.27 -10.77
N ALA A 197 -13.64 0.92 -10.32
CA ALA A 197 -12.74 0.04 -11.06
C ALA A 197 -13.15 -1.43 -10.98
N LEU A 198 -13.52 -1.93 -9.80
CA LEU A 198 -13.78 -3.34 -9.56
C LEU A 198 -15.26 -3.70 -9.70
N TYR A 199 -16.15 -2.83 -9.27
CA TYR A 199 -17.59 -3.04 -9.14
C TYR A 199 -18.36 -1.90 -9.82
N PRO A 200 -18.19 -1.72 -11.15
CA PRO A 200 -18.76 -0.56 -11.83
C PRO A 200 -20.29 -0.48 -11.74
N ASP A 201 -20.98 -1.61 -11.79
CA ASP A 201 -22.45 -1.62 -11.76
C ASP A 201 -22.95 -1.29 -10.33
N GLU A 202 -22.32 -1.86 -9.30
CA GLU A 202 -22.64 -1.58 -7.90
C GLU A 202 -22.20 -0.16 -7.48
N SER A 203 -21.18 0.40 -8.14
CA SER A 203 -20.66 1.73 -7.81
C SER A 203 -21.53 2.89 -8.26
N GLU A 204 -22.52 2.66 -9.14
CA GLU A 204 -23.40 3.71 -9.68
C GLU A 204 -24.06 4.55 -8.57
N ASN A 205 -24.67 3.89 -7.60
CA ASN A 205 -25.32 4.56 -6.47
C ASN A 205 -24.32 5.37 -5.62
N TYR A 206 -23.10 4.85 -5.41
CA TYR A 206 -22.05 5.56 -4.67
C TYR A 206 -21.50 6.76 -5.43
N MET A 207 -21.45 6.69 -6.77
CA MET A 207 -21.09 7.86 -7.58
C MET A 207 -22.19 8.94 -7.50
N MET A 208 -23.48 8.55 -7.51
CA MET A 208 -24.58 9.50 -7.31
C MET A 208 -24.53 10.17 -5.94
N GLU A 209 -24.29 9.40 -4.87
CA GLU A 209 -24.09 9.93 -3.52
C GLU A 209 -22.89 10.90 -3.47
N ALA A 210 -21.78 10.54 -4.08
CA ALA A 210 -20.57 11.37 -4.12
C ALA A 210 -20.71 12.68 -4.94
N MET A 211 -21.73 12.81 -5.79
CA MET A 211 -22.04 14.08 -6.46
C MET A 211 -22.55 15.17 -5.50
N THR A 212 -22.90 14.81 -4.27
CA THR A 212 -23.29 15.73 -3.21
C THR A 212 -22.23 15.91 -2.12
N ASP A 213 -21.03 15.31 -2.32
CA ASP A 213 -19.92 15.37 -1.35
C ASP A 213 -19.51 16.83 -1.01
N SER A 214 -18.99 17.04 0.19
CA SER A 214 -18.46 18.33 0.62
C SER A 214 -17.28 18.81 -0.24
N ASP A 215 -16.46 17.89 -0.77
CA ASP A 215 -15.31 18.19 -1.61
C ASP A 215 -15.71 18.45 -3.07
N PRO A 216 -15.47 19.66 -3.63
CA PRO A 216 -15.86 20.00 -5.00
C PRO A 216 -15.15 19.16 -6.07
N GLY A 217 -13.90 18.75 -5.81
CA GLY A 217 -13.14 17.91 -6.72
C GLY A 217 -13.72 16.50 -6.79
N LEU A 218 -14.16 15.96 -5.63
CA LEU A 218 -14.82 14.67 -5.58
C LEU A 218 -16.18 14.70 -6.29
N ARG A 219 -16.99 15.74 -6.06
CA ARG A 219 -18.26 15.92 -6.81
C ARG A 219 -18.07 15.88 -8.33
N LYS A 220 -17.11 16.69 -8.82
CA LYS A 220 -16.79 16.75 -10.26
C LYS A 220 -16.32 15.38 -10.80
N TRP A 221 -15.43 14.74 -10.08
CA TRP A 221 -14.90 13.43 -10.47
C TRP A 221 -16.00 12.35 -10.48
N ALA A 222 -16.86 12.33 -9.45
CA ALA A 222 -17.98 11.38 -9.37
C ALA A 222 -18.93 11.53 -10.56
N LYS A 223 -19.29 12.77 -10.93
CA LYS A 223 -20.14 13.06 -12.11
C LYS A 223 -19.50 12.50 -13.39
N MET A 224 -18.24 12.83 -13.66
CA MET A 224 -17.52 12.34 -14.85
C MET A 224 -17.39 10.82 -14.88
N THR A 225 -17.22 10.20 -13.72
CA THR A 225 -17.11 8.74 -13.60
C THR A 225 -18.46 8.06 -13.83
N LEU A 226 -19.53 8.61 -13.27
CA LEU A 226 -20.89 8.13 -13.48
C LEU A 226 -21.27 8.16 -14.97
N GLU A 227 -20.99 9.25 -15.67
CA GLU A 227 -21.20 9.37 -17.12
C GLU A 227 -20.50 8.25 -17.90
N LYS A 228 -19.25 7.93 -17.55
CA LYS A 228 -18.48 6.83 -18.15
C LYS A 228 -19.07 5.45 -17.83
N ILE A 229 -19.54 5.23 -16.61
CA ILE A 229 -20.15 3.97 -16.18
C ILE A 229 -21.45 3.73 -16.97
N VAL A 230 -22.31 4.74 -17.02
CA VAL A 230 -23.61 4.66 -17.70
C VAL A 230 -23.46 4.52 -19.21
N ALA A 231 -22.45 5.15 -19.81
CA ALA A 231 -22.18 5.07 -21.25
C ALA A 231 -21.58 3.72 -21.70
N ARG A 232 -21.31 2.78 -20.80
CA ARG A 232 -20.81 1.44 -21.17
C ARG A 232 -21.81 0.72 -22.07
N PRO A 233 -21.39 0.15 -23.20
CA PRO A 233 -22.33 -0.51 -24.12
C PRO A 233 -23.11 -1.62 -23.42
N LEU A 234 -24.43 -1.62 -23.57
CA LEU A 234 -25.34 -2.65 -23.05
C LEU A 234 -24.86 -4.09 -23.28
N LYS A 235 -24.11 -4.34 -24.36
CA LYS A 235 -23.53 -5.65 -24.67
C LYS A 235 -22.60 -6.19 -23.58
N ARG A 236 -21.85 -5.33 -22.85
CA ARG A 236 -20.99 -5.78 -21.74
C ARG A 236 -21.80 -6.06 -20.47
N ARG A 237 -22.85 -5.26 -20.21
CA ARG A 237 -23.80 -5.52 -19.10
C ARG A 237 -24.53 -6.86 -19.30
N MET A 238 -24.96 -7.14 -20.51
CA MET A 238 -25.67 -8.39 -20.84
C MET A 238 -24.76 -9.63 -20.83
N ALA A 239 -23.46 -9.50 -21.14
CA ALA A 239 -22.52 -10.60 -21.06
C ALA A 239 -22.27 -11.04 -19.62
N PHE A 240 -22.20 -10.10 -18.69
CA PHE A 240 -22.07 -10.39 -17.25
C PHE A 240 -23.29 -11.12 -16.69
N LEU A 241 -24.51 -10.69 -17.04
CA LEU A 241 -25.74 -11.35 -16.60
C LEU A 241 -25.87 -12.78 -17.15
N ARG A 242 -25.33 -13.08 -18.32
CA ARG A 242 -25.34 -14.44 -18.91
C ARG A 242 -24.29 -15.39 -18.30
N SER A 243 -23.25 -14.87 -17.65
CA SER A 243 -22.24 -15.69 -16.98
C SER A 243 -22.64 -16.09 -15.55
N GLN A 244 -23.76 -15.56 -15.06
CA GLN A 244 -24.29 -15.85 -13.72
C GLN A 244 -25.45 -16.87 -13.72
N VAL A 245 -25.84 -17.37 -14.91
CA VAL A 245 -26.82 -18.45 -15.13
C VAL A 245 -26.09 -19.69 -15.62
#